data_18f5d021a294eaefa9b14d34461f2672
#
_entry.id   18f5d021a294eaefa9b14d34461f2672
#
_cell.length_a   1.000
_cell.length_b   1.000
_cell.length_c   1.000
_cell.angle_alpha   90.00
_cell.angle_beta   90.00
_cell.angle_gamma   90.00
#
_symmetry.space_group_name_H-M   'P 1'
#
loop_
_entity.id
_entity.type
_entity.pdbx_description
1 polymer ?
#
loop_
_entity_poly.entity_id
_entity_poly.type
_entity_poly.pdbx_seq_one_letter_code
_entity_poly.pdbx_strand_id
1 'polypeptide(L)'
;MKKIIKPYLIQKKKFLDKRGYFQELFLQKEFKTKLNFTAIAFSKKNVIRGMHFQLRNKQTKIISVISGKILDVAVNLKKNSKYFGKVYYFLLNEGDTVYIPNHFAHGYECLSKNSTILYHLDNYRDAKNESGIPYNDKTLKLKWKTKNPIISDRDKNHFNFLNFKSKYKGL
;
A
#
# COMPACT_ATOMS: atom_id res chain seq x y z
N MET A 1 -16.07 18.22 1.10
CA MET A 1 -15.31 16.97 1.42
C MET A 1 -13.94 17.31 1.99
N LYS A 2 -13.56 16.72 3.14
CA LYS A 2 -12.23 16.93 3.75
C LYS A 2 -11.12 16.38 2.85
N LYS A 3 -10.00 17.09 2.73
CA LYS A 3 -8.82 16.65 2.01
C LYS A 3 -8.21 15.44 2.75
N ILE A 4 -8.20 14.26 2.13
CA ILE A 4 -7.63 13.07 2.74
C ILE A 4 -6.10 13.20 2.75
N ILE A 5 -5.51 13.26 3.93
CA ILE A 5 -4.07 13.53 4.15
C ILE A 5 -3.31 12.36 4.78
N LYS A 6 -4.01 11.31 5.21
CA LYS A 6 -3.43 10.09 5.80
C LYS A 6 -4.17 8.84 5.32
N PRO A 7 -3.52 7.66 5.35
CA PRO A 7 -4.19 6.38 5.11
C PRO A 7 -5.26 6.09 6.16
N TYR A 8 -6.29 5.34 5.77
CA TYR A 8 -7.37 4.92 6.69
C TYR A 8 -8.05 3.65 6.21
N LEU A 9 -8.64 2.90 7.15
CA LEU A 9 -9.46 1.73 6.85
C LEU A 9 -10.82 2.15 6.28
N ILE A 10 -11.24 1.49 5.20
CA ILE A 10 -12.59 1.60 4.65
C ILE A 10 -13.41 0.52 5.35
N GLN A 11 -14.31 0.95 6.24
CA GLN A 11 -15.20 0.03 6.95
C GLN A 11 -16.45 -0.22 6.11
N LYS A 12 -16.69 -1.47 5.72
CA LYS A 12 -17.85 -1.93 4.99
C LYS A 12 -18.47 -3.14 5.66
N LYS A 13 -19.80 -3.18 5.66
CA LYS A 13 -20.56 -4.28 6.26
C LYS A 13 -20.49 -5.54 5.39
N LYS A 14 -20.34 -6.70 6.05
CA LYS A 14 -20.61 -8.01 5.45
C LYS A 14 -22.08 -8.38 5.67
N PHE A 15 -22.75 -8.75 4.62
CA PHE A 15 -24.14 -9.25 4.63
C PHE A 15 -24.09 -10.76 4.56
N LEU A 16 -24.32 -11.41 5.69
CA LEU A 16 -24.24 -12.87 5.86
C LEU A 16 -25.58 -13.52 5.57
N ASP A 17 -25.55 -14.67 4.87
CA ASP A 17 -26.66 -15.59 4.72
C ASP A 17 -26.16 -17.06 4.68
N LYS A 18 -27.07 -18.05 4.47
CA LYS A 18 -26.73 -19.48 4.41
C LYS A 18 -25.74 -19.85 3.28
N ARG A 19 -25.49 -18.99 2.32
CA ARG A 19 -24.56 -19.20 1.19
C ARG A 19 -23.16 -18.64 1.46
N GLY A 20 -23.00 -17.79 2.52
CA GLY A 20 -21.77 -17.10 2.85
C GLY A 20 -22.00 -15.62 3.13
N TYR A 21 -21.28 -14.73 2.42
CA TYR A 21 -21.49 -13.29 2.57
C TYR A 21 -21.36 -12.53 1.25
N PHE A 22 -22.02 -11.36 1.21
CA PHE A 22 -21.80 -10.31 0.25
C PHE A 22 -21.16 -9.12 0.95
N GLN A 23 -20.17 -8.48 0.33
CA GLN A 23 -19.52 -7.30 0.88
C GLN A 23 -19.13 -6.32 -0.22
N GLU A 24 -19.50 -5.06 -0.07
CA GLU A 24 -18.94 -3.98 -0.88
C GLU A 24 -17.57 -3.61 -0.34
N LEU A 25 -16.51 -3.66 -1.16
CA LEU A 25 -15.17 -3.31 -0.75
C LEU A 25 -14.97 -1.79 -0.72
N PHE A 26 -15.56 -1.08 -1.68
CA PHE A 26 -15.62 0.38 -1.73
C PHE A 26 -16.77 0.82 -2.67
N LEU A 27 -17.14 2.11 -2.58
CA LEU A 27 -18.07 2.75 -3.51
C LEU A 27 -17.38 3.95 -4.17
N GLN A 28 -17.33 4.00 -5.49
CA GLN A 28 -16.68 5.09 -6.24
C GLN A 28 -17.22 6.48 -5.84
N LYS A 29 -18.52 6.59 -5.54
CA LYS A 29 -19.16 7.84 -5.10
C LYS A 29 -18.60 8.42 -3.79
N GLU A 30 -17.88 7.62 -3.00
CA GLU A 30 -17.23 8.04 -1.74
C GLU A 30 -15.89 8.75 -1.99
N PHE A 31 -15.35 8.65 -3.21
CA PHE A 31 -14.04 9.18 -3.58
C PHE A 31 -14.15 10.21 -4.69
N LYS A 32 -13.39 11.30 -4.56
CA LYS A 32 -13.28 12.32 -5.63
C LYS A 32 -12.48 11.83 -6.82
N THR A 33 -11.47 11.01 -6.55
CA THR A 33 -10.56 10.47 -7.55
C THR A 33 -11.20 9.27 -8.24
N LYS A 34 -11.28 9.29 -9.57
CA LYS A 34 -11.76 8.17 -10.36
C LYS A 34 -10.71 7.05 -10.34
N LEU A 35 -11.13 5.82 -10.06
CA LEU A 35 -10.28 4.63 -10.08
C LEU A 35 -10.35 3.99 -11.47
N ASN A 36 -9.26 3.99 -12.20
CA ASN A 36 -9.20 3.64 -13.61
C ASN A 36 -8.53 2.28 -13.88
N PHE A 37 -7.83 1.73 -12.88
CA PHE A 37 -7.02 0.55 -13.05
C PHE A 37 -7.21 -0.41 -11.88
N THR A 38 -7.40 -1.69 -12.19
CA THR A 38 -7.52 -2.75 -11.18
C THR A 38 -6.45 -3.80 -11.44
N ALA A 39 -5.79 -4.24 -10.37
CA ALA A 39 -4.78 -5.29 -10.41
C ALA A 39 -4.93 -6.24 -9.23
N ILE A 40 -4.43 -7.46 -9.39
CA ILE A 40 -4.38 -8.47 -8.35
C ILE A 40 -2.93 -8.88 -8.08
N ALA A 41 -2.60 -9.14 -6.82
CA ALA A 41 -1.33 -9.71 -6.42
C ALA A 41 -1.55 -10.93 -5.53
N PHE A 42 -0.85 -12.01 -5.83
CA PHE A 42 -0.76 -13.19 -5.00
C PHE A 42 0.61 -13.25 -4.33
N SER A 43 0.66 -13.56 -3.04
CA SER A 43 1.91 -13.66 -2.27
C SER A 43 1.87 -14.84 -1.32
N LYS A 44 3.00 -15.56 -1.24
CA LYS A 44 3.25 -16.61 -0.25
C LYS A 44 3.68 -15.99 1.09
N LYS A 45 3.63 -16.74 2.16
CA LYS A 45 4.08 -16.33 3.50
C LYS A 45 5.49 -15.72 3.45
N ASN A 46 5.72 -14.71 4.26
CA ASN A 46 6.98 -13.96 4.38
C ASN A 46 7.38 -13.15 3.14
N VAL A 47 6.57 -13.12 2.09
CA VAL A 47 6.81 -12.19 0.98
C VAL A 47 6.56 -10.77 1.46
N ILE A 48 7.52 -9.88 1.22
CA ILE A 48 7.35 -8.43 1.33
C ILE A 48 7.41 -7.84 -0.07
N ARG A 49 6.46 -6.97 -0.40
CA ARG A 49 6.44 -6.16 -1.63
C ARG A 49 6.45 -4.70 -1.25
N GLY A 50 7.36 -3.93 -1.79
CA GLY A 50 7.46 -2.49 -1.49
C GLY A 50 8.84 -2.05 -1.04
N MET A 51 8.94 -0.82 -0.65
CA MET A 51 7.92 0.26 -0.57
C MET A 51 7.83 0.99 -1.92
N HIS A 52 6.73 0.89 -2.63
CA HIS A 52 6.58 1.42 -4.00
C HIS A 52 5.83 2.75 -4.06
N PHE A 53 6.27 3.62 -4.96
CA PHE A 53 5.60 4.87 -5.34
C PHE A 53 5.93 5.23 -6.79
N GLN A 54 5.20 6.18 -7.37
CA GLN A 54 5.51 6.78 -8.67
C GLN A 54 5.89 8.25 -8.48
N LEU A 55 6.97 8.68 -9.14
CA LEU A 55 7.44 10.08 -9.14
C LEU A 55 6.51 10.98 -9.94
N ARG A 56 6.02 10.46 -11.08
CA ARG A 56 4.97 11.06 -11.91
C ARG A 56 3.76 10.12 -11.92
N ASN A 57 2.61 10.60 -12.35
CA ASN A 57 1.37 9.81 -12.39
C ASN A 57 1.11 9.07 -11.05
N LYS A 58 1.28 9.81 -9.95
CA LYS A 58 1.19 9.27 -8.59
C LYS A 58 -0.13 8.55 -8.36
N GLN A 59 -0.07 7.39 -7.72
CA GLN A 59 -1.22 6.52 -7.56
C GLN A 59 -1.84 6.61 -6.17
N THR A 60 -3.11 7.02 -6.12
CA THR A 60 -3.99 6.69 -5.00
C THR A 60 -4.35 5.21 -5.08
N LYS A 61 -4.34 4.51 -3.96
CA LYS A 61 -4.60 3.07 -3.92
C LYS A 61 -5.73 2.78 -2.95
N ILE A 62 -6.69 1.95 -3.38
CA ILE A 62 -7.60 1.21 -2.51
C ILE A 62 -7.16 -0.23 -2.57
N ILE A 63 -6.85 -0.80 -1.42
CA ILE A 63 -6.23 -2.12 -1.29
C ILE A 63 -7.12 -2.98 -0.44
N SER A 64 -7.62 -4.09 -1.00
CA SER A 64 -8.51 -5.03 -0.34
C SER A 64 -7.86 -6.40 -0.24
N VAL A 65 -7.93 -7.02 0.94
CA VAL A 65 -7.50 -8.41 1.16
C VAL A 65 -8.64 -9.33 0.76
N ILE A 66 -8.47 -10.02 -0.36
CA ILE A 66 -9.47 -10.98 -0.88
C ILE A 66 -9.37 -12.33 -0.15
N SER A 67 -8.14 -12.72 0.21
CA SER A 67 -7.91 -13.90 1.04
C SER A 67 -6.62 -13.76 1.84
N GLY A 68 -6.59 -14.36 3.02
CA GLY A 68 -5.41 -14.40 3.88
C GLY A 68 -5.30 -13.19 4.81
N LYS A 69 -4.04 -12.86 5.19
CA LYS A 69 -3.73 -11.82 6.18
C LYS A 69 -2.42 -11.13 5.82
N ILE A 70 -2.39 -9.80 5.91
CA ILE A 70 -1.19 -8.99 5.63
C ILE A 70 -0.92 -7.95 6.72
N LEU A 71 0.33 -7.54 6.81
CA LEU A 71 0.72 -6.27 7.43
C LEU A 71 0.94 -5.26 6.31
N ASP A 72 0.02 -4.32 6.18
CA ASP A 72 0.10 -3.23 5.21
C ASP A 72 0.86 -2.05 5.80
N VAL A 73 1.74 -1.42 5.01
CA VAL A 73 2.63 -0.36 5.47
C VAL A 73 2.62 0.80 4.47
N ALA A 74 2.41 2.01 4.99
CA ALA A 74 2.42 3.23 4.20
C ALA A 74 3.35 4.28 4.82
N VAL A 75 4.22 4.88 4.00
CA VAL A 75 5.17 5.93 4.41
C VAL A 75 4.82 7.24 3.74
N ASN A 76 4.63 8.28 4.53
CA ASN A 76 4.30 9.61 4.02
C ASN A 76 5.53 10.23 3.34
N LEU A 77 5.43 10.48 2.04
CA LEU A 77 6.46 11.14 1.23
C LEU A 77 6.04 12.53 0.75
N LYS A 78 4.95 13.10 1.29
CA LYS A 78 4.45 14.42 0.88
C LYS A 78 5.46 15.50 1.23
N LYS A 79 5.94 16.20 0.18
CA LYS A 79 6.84 17.36 0.30
C LYS A 79 6.27 18.40 1.27
N ASN A 80 7.14 18.99 2.10
CA ASN A 80 6.81 20.03 3.08
C ASN A 80 5.74 19.63 4.12
N SER A 81 5.50 18.33 4.30
CA SER A 81 4.60 17.84 5.34
C SER A 81 5.33 17.69 6.67
N LYS A 82 4.72 18.17 7.77
CA LYS A 82 5.22 17.88 9.13
C LYS A 82 5.20 16.38 9.47
N TYR A 83 4.53 15.58 8.65
CA TYR A 83 4.48 14.12 8.76
C TYR A 83 5.35 13.40 7.71
N PHE A 84 6.28 14.11 7.06
CA PHE A 84 7.22 13.48 6.10
C PHE A 84 8.01 12.36 6.79
N GLY A 85 8.06 11.18 6.18
CA GLY A 85 8.68 9.98 6.75
C GLY A 85 7.84 9.25 7.81
N LYS A 86 6.67 9.76 8.21
CA LYS A 86 5.78 9.06 9.15
C LYS A 86 5.26 7.77 8.53
N VAL A 87 5.39 6.68 9.31
CA VAL A 87 4.96 5.33 8.90
C VAL A 87 3.61 5.00 9.53
N TYR A 88 2.75 4.36 8.76
CA TYR A 88 1.44 3.86 9.17
C TYR A 88 1.39 2.36 8.92
N TYR A 89 0.81 1.61 9.85
CA TYR A 89 0.69 0.16 9.81
C TYR A 89 -0.76 -0.24 9.96
N PHE A 90 -1.21 -1.19 9.14
CA PHE A 90 -2.54 -1.77 9.19
C PHE A 90 -2.42 -3.30 9.15
N LEU A 91 -2.95 -3.96 10.17
CA LEU A 91 -3.10 -5.41 10.15
C LEU A 91 -4.43 -5.71 9.47
N LEU A 92 -4.37 -6.26 8.25
CA LEU A 92 -5.54 -6.50 7.42
C LEU A 92 -5.81 -8.00 7.29
N ASN A 93 -7.06 -8.39 7.54
CA ASN A 93 -7.59 -9.72 7.31
C ASN A 93 -8.45 -9.75 6.05
N GLU A 94 -8.89 -10.91 5.64
CA GLU A 94 -9.84 -11.09 4.54
C GLU A 94 -11.08 -10.19 4.70
N GLY A 95 -11.40 -9.46 3.63
CA GLY A 95 -12.46 -8.47 3.57
C GLY A 95 -12.08 -7.06 4.04
N ASP A 96 -10.92 -6.88 4.69
CA ASP A 96 -10.47 -5.54 5.07
C ASP A 96 -9.97 -4.75 3.86
N THR A 97 -10.24 -3.47 3.87
CA THR A 97 -9.86 -2.54 2.80
C THR A 97 -9.22 -1.28 3.39
N VAL A 98 -8.11 -0.82 2.80
CA VAL A 98 -7.41 0.40 3.19
C VAL A 98 -7.28 1.37 2.01
N TYR A 99 -7.45 2.67 2.29
CA TYR A 99 -7.19 3.76 1.36
C TYR A 99 -5.79 4.33 1.62
N ILE A 100 -4.97 4.43 0.57
CA ILE A 100 -3.61 5.00 0.61
C ILE A 100 -3.56 6.19 -0.36
N PRO A 101 -3.32 7.45 0.14
CA PRO A 101 -3.18 8.62 -0.71
C PRO A 101 -1.96 8.54 -1.64
N ASN A 102 -2.00 9.23 -2.77
CA ASN A 102 -1.01 9.17 -3.85
C ASN A 102 0.39 9.68 -3.51
N HIS A 103 0.56 10.33 -2.37
CA HIS A 103 1.87 10.82 -1.88
C HIS A 103 2.49 9.88 -0.82
N PHE A 104 2.06 8.62 -0.78
CA PHE A 104 2.63 7.60 0.10
C PHE A 104 3.42 6.56 -0.69
N ALA A 105 4.58 6.15 -0.16
CA ALA A 105 5.15 4.86 -0.50
C ALA A 105 4.35 3.77 0.19
N HIS A 106 4.08 2.67 -0.50
CA HIS A 106 3.24 1.58 -0.03
C HIS A 106 3.95 0.23 -0.20
N GLY A 107 3.75 -0.63 0.78
CA GLY A 107 4.19 -2.02 0.74
C GLY A 107 3.40 -2.88 1.73
N TYR A 108 3.56 -4.18 1.64
CA TYR A 108 2.94 -5.11 2.58
C TYR A 108 3.77 -6.37 2.77
N GLU A 109 3.56 -7.03 3.91
CA GLU A 109 4.06 -8.36 4.24
C GLU A 109 2.92 -9.36 4.27
N CYS A 110 3.06 -10.51 3.62
CA CYS A 110 2.11 -11.63 3.69
C CYS A 110 2.36 -12.44 4.97
N LEU A 111 1.36 -12.46 5.88
CA LEU A 111 1.44 -13.12 7.18
C LEU A 111 0.84 -14.54 7.18
N SER A 112 -0.15 -14.81 6.35
CA SER A 112 -0.77 -16.13 6.18
C SER A 112 0.02 -17.02 5.22
N LYS A 113 -0.37 -18.31 5.09
CA LYS A 113 0.25 -19.24 4.11
C LYS A 113 0.31 -18.61 2.71
N ASN A 114 -0.80 -17.99 2.30
CA ASN A 114 -0.91 -17.18 1.09
C ASN A 114 -1.84 -15.99 1.36
N SER A 115 -1.71 -14.93 0.56
CA SER A 115 -2.65 -13.82 0.52
C SER A 115 -2.90 -13.36 -0.90
N THR A 116 -4.14 -13.00 -1.20
CA THR A 116 -4.58 -12.41 -2.46
C THR A 116 -5.05 -10.99 -2.20
N ILE A 117 -4.45 -10.03 -2.89
CA ILE A 117 -4.66 -8.60 -2.70
C ILE A 117 -5.21 -8.01 -3.98
N LEU A 118 -6.32 -7.28 -3.87
CA LEU A 118 -6.93 -6.53 -4.97
C LEU A 118 -6.58 -5.05 -4.81
N TYR A 119 -6.11 -4.43 -5.87
CA TYR A 119 -5.78 -3.01 -5.96
C TYR A 119 -6.76 -2.31 -6.89
N HIS A 120 -7.30 -1.18 -6.46
CA HIS A 120 -7.94 -0.20 -7.33
C HIS A 120 -7.12 1.09 -7.27
N LEU A 121 -6.75 1.60 -8.44
CA LEU A 121 -5.81 2.70 -8.59
C LEU A 121 -6.39 3.78 -9.51
N ASP A 122 -6.04 5.04 -9.25
CA ASP A 122 -6.50 6.18 -10.04
C ASP A 122 -5.64 6.43 -11.30
N ASN A 123 -4.40 5.94 -11.33
CA ASN A 123 -3.49 6.07 -12.46
C ASN A 123 -2.91 4.71 -12.87
N TYR A 124 -2.57 4.58 -14.15
CA TYR A 124 -1.88 3.41 -14.68
C TYR A 124 -0.45 3.31 -14.15
N ARG A 125 0.09 2.11 -14.23
CA ARG A 125 1.48 1.86 -13.88
C ARG A 125 2.40 2.57 -14.87
N ASP A 126 3.28 3.43 -14.34
CA ASP A 126 4.32 4.13 -15.10
C ASP A 126 5.69 3.54 -14.72
N ALA A 127 6.09 2.49 -15.43
CA ALA A 127 7.31 1.74 -15.12
C ALA A 127 8.58 2.61 -15.16
N LYS A 128 8.61 3.67 -15.97
CA LYS A 128 9.75 4.59 -16.07
C LYS A 128 9.86 5.53 -14.85
N ASN A 129 8.75 5.84 -14.22
CA ASN A 129 8.69 6.72 -13.04
C ASN A 129 8.39 5.95 -11.74
N GLU A 130 8.25 4.63 -11.82
CA GLU A 130 8.07 3.80 -10.64
C GLU A 130 9.40 3.66 -9.88
N SER A 131 9.35 3.88 -8.60
CA SER A 131 10.51 3.82 -7.69
C SER A 131 10.10 3.25 -6.34
N GLY A 132 11.06 3.12 -5.43
CA GLY A 132 10.81 2.57 -4.12
C GLY A 132 11.86 2.94 -3.08
N ILE A 133 11.60 2.50 -1.85
CA ILE A 133 12.52 2.53 -0.71
C ILE A 133 12.68 1.10 -0.23
N PRO A 134 13.88 0.63 0.12
CA PRO A 134 14.09 -0.74 0.57
C PRO A 134 13.29 -1.06 1.83
N TYR A 135 12.79 -2.27 1.93
CA TYR A 135 12.05 -2.77 3.09
C TYR A 135 12.83 -2.65 4.41
N ASN A 136 14.16 -2.70 4.35
CA ASN A 136 15.09 -2.65 5.49
C ASN A 136 15.78 -1.29 5.63
N ASP A 137 15.17 -0.21 5.14
CA ASP A 137 15.72 1.14 5.24
C ASP A 137 16.07 1.50 6.68
N LYS A 138 17.36 1.86 6.91
CA LYS A 138 17.92 2.13 8.24
C LYS A 138 17.34 3.38 8.91
N THR A 139 16.84 4.33 8.13
CA THR A 139 16.24 5.58 8.62
C THR A 139 14.79 5.38 9.02
N LEU A 140 14.00 4.72 8.16
CA LEU A 140 12.58 4.46 8.41
C LEU A 140 12.36 3.36 9.45
N LYS A 141 13.30 2.41 9.58
CA LYS A 141 13.25 1.29 10.55
C LYS A 141 11.89 0.58 10.52
N LEU A 142 11.45 0.20 9.32
CA LEU A 142 10.15 -0.43 9.10
C LEU A 142 10.02 -1.73 9.92
N LYS A 143 8.88 -1.88 10.60
CA LYS A 143 8.63 -3.00 11.55
C LYS A 143 7.86 -4.12 10.87
N TRP A 144 8.57 -4.98 10.16
CA TRP A 144 8.04 -6.22 9.60
C TRP A 144 7.97 -7.31 10.67
N LYS A 145 7.13 -8.32 10.46
CA LYS A 145 6.96 -9.46 11.39
C LYS A 145 7.94 -10.58 11.11
N THR A 146 8.25 -10.83 9.82
CA THR A 146 9.19 -11.88 9.44
C THR A 146 10.64 -11.45 9.65
N LYS A 147 11.47 -12.42 10.08
CA LYS A 147 12.94 -12.26 10.13
C LYS A 147 13.62 -12.68 8.83
N ASN A 148 12.96 -13.50 8.02
CA ASN A 148 13.47 -14.06 6.77
C ASN A 148 12.53 -13.71 5.60
N PRO A 149 12.53 -12.45 5.12
CA PRO A 149 11.62 -12.02 4.08
C PRO A 149 12.02 -12.55 2.71
N ILE A 150 11.00 -12.84 1.89
CA ILE A 150 11.15 -13.13 0.45
C ILE A 150 10.94 -11.82 -0.29
N ILE A 151 12.00 -11.33 -0.94
CA ILE A 151 12.05 -10.02 -1.59
C ILE A 151 12.48 -10.18 -3.05
N SER A 152 11.82 -9.47 -3.98
CA SER A 152 12.29 -9.40 -5.37
C SER A 152 13.61 -8.64 -5.48
N ASP A 153 14.43 -8.97 -6.49
CA ASP A 153 15.70 -8.26 -6.69
C ASP A 153 15.50 -6.77 -6.98
N ARG A 154 14.40 -6.44 -7.63
CA ARG A 154 14.01 -5.05 -7.81
C ARG A 154 13.82 -4.32 -6.48
N ASP A 155 13.09 -4.90 -5.52
CA ASP A 155 12.77 -4.28 -4.24
C ASP A 155 13.99 -4.19 -3.31
N LYS A 156 15.00 -5.05 -3.51
CA LYS A 156 16.30 -4.96 -2.81
C LYS A 156 17.15 -3.78 -3.28
N ASN A 157 17.03 -3.40 -4.55
CA ASN A 157 17.93 -2.45 -5.22
C ASN A 157 17.37 -1.01 -5.29
N HIS A 158 16.35 -0.69 -4.52
CA HIS A 158 15.89 0.69 -4.38
C HIS A 158 16.88 1.57 -3.61
N PHE A 159 16.89 2.87 -3.89
CA PHE A 159 17.69 3.80 -3.10
C PHE A 159 17.04 4.11 -1.75
N ASN A 160 17.86 4.33 -0.73
CA ASN A 160 17.39 4.55 0.63
C ASN A 160 16.61 5.86 0.80
N PHE A 161 15.89 5.99 1.92
CA PHE A 161 15.05 7.13 2.23
C PHE A 161 15.81 8.46 2.27
N LEU A 162 17.04 8.48 2.76
CA LEU A 162 17.85 9.71 2.80
C LEU A 162 18.21 10.18 1.39
N ASN A 163 18.60 9.26 0.50
CA ASN A 163 18.86 9.56 -0.91
C ASN A 163 17.59 10.05 -1.63
N PHE A 164 16.42 9.44 -1.35
CA PHE A 164 15.15 9.93 -1.85
C PHE A 164 14.89 11.37 -1.38
N LYS A 165 15.04 11.63 -0.07
CA LYS A 165 14.84 12.97 0.52
C LYS A 165 15.77 14.02 -0.11
N SER A 166 17.06 13.69 -0.28
CA SER A 166 18.04 14.57 -0.89
C SER A 166 17.72 14.89 -2.35
N LYS A 167 17.41 13.85 -3.15
CA LYS A 167 17.21 13.98 -4.60
C LYS A 167 15.88 14.62 -4.96
N TYR A 168 14.77 14.21 -4.31
CA TYR A 168 13.42 14.61 -4.72
C TYR A 168 12.73 15.54 -3.73
N LYS A 169 13.23 15.68 -2.52
CA LYS A 169 12.66 16.50 -1.44
C LYS A 169 11.21 16.10 -1.08
N GLY A 170 10.70 14.98 -1.60
CA GLY A 170 9.36 14.45 -1.42
C GLY A 170 8.56 14.33 -2.73
N LEU A 171 7.32 13.80 -2.60
CA LEU A 171 6.32 13.65 -3.67
C LEU A 171 5.34 14.82 -3.71
#